data_1b6f7c411614ab172e6c97e42f3bf309
#
_entry.id   1b6f7c411614ab172e6c97e42f3bf309
#
_cell.length_a   1.000
_cell.length_b   1.000
_cell.length_c   1.000
_cell.angle_alpha   90.00
_cell.angle_beta   90.00
_cell.angle_gamma   90.00
#
_symmetry.space_group_name_H-M   'P 1'
#
loop_
_entity.id
_entity.type
_entity.pdbx_description
1 polymer ?
#
loop_
_entity_poly.entity_id
_entity_poly.type
_entity_poly.pdbx_seq_one_letter_code
_entity_poly.pdbx_strand_id
1 'polypeptide(L)'
;KLPVMLDGRTLYKDGKWNTLCLPFDVTISGSVLDGAEVRTVESTSFNQETGTLTLNFSKPLDKIEARKPYIVKWASGDNIVEPMFEQVLINYDAAEPVVTVGSESVAFVGSYWPVPLEASDKTTFYLGSDNKLHIPSDDFTFSAFHALFRLKGNDVGAIALNFGDGETYYSDIVHMTDARDNGGLIESLNGKTVDVCLLNRPLYKDGSWNTICLPFDVTLRDRKS
;
A
#
# COMPACT_ATOMS: atom_id res chain seq x y z
N LYS A 1 -20.32 26.24 -1.56
CA LYS A 1 -19.15 25.66 -2.20
C LYS A 1 -17.97 26.60 -1.96
N LEU A 2 -16.82 26.05 -1.59
CA LEU A 2 -15.61 26.79 -1.23
C LEU A 2 -14.44 26.27 -2.05
N PRO A 3 -13.40 27.09 -2.33
CA PRO A 3 -12.11 26.57 -2.76
C PRO A 3 -11.42 25.87 -1.58
N VAL A 4 -10.74 24.77 -1.84
CA VAL A 4 -9.97 24.01 -0.85
C VAL A 4 -8.58 23.76 -1.40
N MET A 5 -7.55 24.15 -0.65
CA MET A 5 -6.16 23.88 -0.93
C MET A 5 -5.67 22.78 0.04
N LEU A 6 -4.94 21.81 -0.47
CA LEU A 6 -4.28 20.81 0.36
C LEU A 6 -2.87 21.31 0.71
N ASP A 7 -2.77 22.06 1.80
CA ASP A 7 -1.54 22.65 2.31
C ASP A 7 -0.48 21.57 2.60
N GLY A 8 0.76 21.80 2.14
CA GLY A 8 1.88 20.87 2.28
C GLY A 8 1.78 19.57 1.46
N ARG A 9 0.72 19.39 0.64
CA ARG A 9 0.55 18.21 -0.21
C ARG A 9 1.15 18.44 -1.59
N THR A 10 1.99 17.51 -2.05
CA THR A 10 2.45 17.45 -3.44
C THR A 10 1.92 16.20 -4.13
N LEU A 11 1.37 16.36 -5.33
CA LEU A 11 1.04 15.25 -6.24
C LEU A 11 2.13 15.18 -7.32
N TYR A 12 2.82 14.05 -7.36
CA TYR A 12 3.95 13.86 -8.26
C TYR A 12 3.48 13.38 -9.63
N LYS A 13 3.97 14.04 -10.69
CA LYS A 13 3.65 13.72 -12.10
C LYS A 13 4.85 13.07 -12.78
N ASP A 14 5.39 12.04 -12.17
CA ASP A 14 6.61 11.33 -12.55
C ASP A 14 6.35 9.94 -13.17
N GLY A 15 5.11 9.65 -13.58
CA GLY A 15 4.71 8.35 -14.10
C GLY A 15 4.38 7.31 -13.03
N LYS A 16 4.42 7.70 -11.74
CA LYS A 16 4.14 6.81 -10.61
C LYS A 16 2.83 7.14 -9.93
N TRP A 17 2.34 6.18 -9.13
CA TRP A 17 1.10 6.33 -8.42
C TRP A 17 1.25 7.16 -7.14
N ASN A 18 0.36 8.12 -6.95
CA ASN A 18 0.11 8.79 -5.68
C ASN A 18 -1.14 8.19 -5.05
N THR A 19 -1.25 8.15 -3.72
CA THR A 19 -2.51 7.87 -3.03
C THR A 19 -3.24 9.17 -2.72
N LEU A 20 -4.57 9.17 -2.77
CA LEU A 20 -5.39 10.35 -2.50
C LEU A 20 -6.72 9.96 -1.86
N CYS A 21 -7.12 10.70 -0.81
CA CYS A 21 -8.45 10.60 -0.23
C CYS A 21 -8.96 12.00 0.10
N LEU A 22 -10.11 12.37 -0.47
CA LEU A 22 -10.67 13.70 -0.35
C LEU A 22 -12.02 13.70 0.37
N PRO A 23 -12.33 14.74 1.18
CA PRO A 23 -13.65 14.89 1.81
C PRO A 23 -14.68 15.55 0.88
N PHE A 24 -14.48 15.54 -0.44
CA PHE A 24 -15.36 16.11 -1.45
C PHE A 24 -15.21 15.38 -2.79
N ASP A 25 -16.25 15.47 -3.62
CA ASP A 25 -16.25 14.94 -4.98
C ASP A 25 -15.44 15.83 -5.93
N VAL A 26 -14.74 15.18 -6.88
CA VAL A 26 -13.98 15.88 -7.93
C VAL A 26 -14.21 15.18 -9.26
N THR A 27 -14.64 15.92 -10.27
CA THR A 27 -14.55 15.51 -11.67
C THR A 27 -13.12 15.74 -12.14
N ILE A 28 -12.49 14.73 -12.75
CA ILE A 28 -11.07 14.80 -13.14
C ILE A 28 -10.84 15.85 -14.20
N SER A 29 -11.60 15.73 -15.30
CA SER A 29 -11.48 16.68 -16.42
C SER A 29 -11.84 18.10 -16.00
N GLY A 30 -10.97 19.06 -16.32
CA GLY A 30 -11.13 20.46 -16.00
C GLY A 30 -10.86 20.84 -14.55
N SER A 31 -10.40 19.90 -13.72
CA SER A 31 -9.94 20.19 -12.35
C SER A 31 -8.41 20.25 -12.26
N VAL A 32 -7.88 20.47 -11.06
CA VAL A 32 -6.44 20.38 -10.79
C VAL A 32 -5.87 18.96 -11.06
N LEU A 33 -6.75 17.95 -11.15
CA LEU A 33 -6.39 16.57 -11.47
C LEU A 33 -6.50 16.24 -12.98
N ASP A 34 -6.70 17.23 -13.84
CA ASP A 34 -6.87 16.98 -15.27
C ASP A 34 -5.72 16.15 -15.87
N GLY A 35 -6.09 15.21 -16.72
CA GLY A 35 -5.15 14.25 -17.32
C GLY A 35 -4.67 13.14 -16.37
N ALA A 36 -5.15 13.08 -15.13
CA ALA A 36 -4.83 11.97 -14.22
C ALA A 36 -5.55 10.68 -14.63
N GLU A 37 -4.86 9.56 -14.53
CA GLU A 37 -5.45 8.25 -14.41
C GLU A 37 -5.79 8.01 -12.94
N VAL A 38 -7.07 7.72 -12.65
CA VAL A 38 -7.57 7.52 -11.28
C VAL A 38 -8.16 6.13 -11.16
N ARG A 39 -7.79 5.41 -10.10
CA ARG A 39 -8.30 4.05 -9.82
C ARG A 39 -8.54 3.87 -8.33
N THR A 40 -9.37 2.88 -7.98
CA THR A 40 -9.54 2.38 -6.60
C THR A 40 -9.37 0.87 -6.58
N VAL A 41 -9.19 0.28 -5.43
CA VAL A 41 -9.17 -1.19 -5.30
C VAL A 41 -10.58 -1.72 -5.57
N GLU A 42 -10.70 -2.72 -6.44
CA GLU A 42 -11.97 -3.32 -6.87
C GLU A 42 -12.14 -4.74 -6.36
N SER A 43 -11.07 -5.53 -6.37
CA SER A 43 -11.11 -6.93 -5.94
C SER A 43 -9.75 -7.44 -5.49
N THR A 44 -9.76 -8.63 -4.90
CA THR A 44 -8.54 -9.38 -4.59
C THR A 44 -8.63 -10.78 -5.19
N SER A 45 -7.47 -11.36 -5.46
CA SER A 45 -7.33 -12.79 -5.73
C SER A 45 -6.18 -13.36 -4.91
N PHE A 46 -6.37 -14.58 -4.39
CA PHE A 46 -5.37 -15.25 -3.58
C PHE A 46 -4.91 -16.55 -4.25
N ASN A 47 -3.63 -16.66 -4.49
CA ASN A 47 -3.01 -17.89 -4.98
C ASN A 47 -2.51 -18.69 -3.77
N GLN A 48 -3.14 -19.84 -3.51
CA GLN A 48 -2.80 -20.69 -2.36
C GLN A 48 -1.44 -21.36 -2.50
N GLU A 49 -1.00 -21.66 -3.72
CA GLU A 49 0.28 -22.33 -3.96
C GLU A 49 1.46 -21.39 -3.64
N THR A 50 1.38 -20.15 -4.05
CA THR A 50 2.42 -19.15 -3.81
C THR A 50 2.18 -18.30 -2.56
N GLY A 51 1.00 -18.39 -1.92
CA GLY A 51 0.60 -17.50 -0.83
C GLY A 51 0.54 -16.04 -1.23
N THR A 52 0.33 -15.73 -2.51
CA THR A 52 0.30 -14.36 -3.02
C THR A 52 -1.11 -13.81 -3.04
N LEU A 53 -1.30 -12.68 -2.36
CA LEU A 53 -2.51 -11.87 -2.44
C LEU A 53 -2.34 -10.79 -3.50
N THR A 54 -3.16 -10.82 -4.55
CA THR A 54 -3.16 -9.78 -5.59
C THR A 54 -4.29 -8.80 -5.34
N LEU A 55 -3.96 -7.51 -5.31
CA LEU A 55 -4.91 -6.40 -5.28
C LEU A 55 -5.18 -5.95 -6.72
N ASN A 56 -6.41 -6.11 -7.18
CA ASN A 56 -6.83 -5.67 -8.51
C ASN A 56 -7.48 -4.29 -8.43
N PHE A 57 -6.98 -3.36 -9.21
CA PHE A 57 -7.51 -2.01 -9.29
C PHE A 57 -8.56 -1.89 -10.39
N SER A 58 -9.50 -0.98 -10.22
CA SER A 58 -10.57 -0.68 -11.17
C SER A 58 -10.00 -0.22 -12.52
N LYS A 59 -10.84 -0.20 -13.55
CA LYS A 59 -10.57 0.60 -14.74
C LYS A 59 -10.42 2.08 -14.38
N PRO A 60 -9.78 2.90 -15.24
CA PRO A 60 -9.71 4.33 -15.02
C PRO A 60 -11.10 4.95 -14.79
N LEU A 61 -11.16 5.84 -13.82
CA LEU A 61 -12.37 6.54 -13.40
C LEU A 61 -12.29 8.01 -13.84
N ASP A 62 -13.44 8.64 -14.07
CA ASP A 62 -13.57 10.04 -14.48
C ASP A 62 -13.82 11.00 -13.31
N LYS A 63 -14.02 10.44 -12.12
CA LYS A 63 -14.28 11.20 -10.89
C LYS A 63 -13.71 10.54 -9.65
N ILE A 64 -13.44 11.37 -8.64
CA ILE A 64 -13.22 10.98 -7.25
C ILE A 64 -14.51 11.27 -6.48
N GLU A 65 -14.97 10.29 -5.71
CA GLU A 65 -16.07 10.43 -4.77
C GLU A 65 -15.51 10.77 -3.39
N ALA A 66 -16.20 11.65 -2.67
CA ALA A 66 -15.83 11.99 -1.30
C ALA A 66 -15.71 10.75 -0.42
N ARG A 67 -14.74 10.74 0.50
CA ARG A 67 -14.57 9.68 1.50
C ARG A 67 -14.21 8.30 0.95
N LYS A 68 -13.67 8.27 -0.25
CA LYS A 68 -13.18 7.05 -0.86
C LYS A 68 -11.71 7.21 -1.22
N PRO A 69 -10.84 6.24 -0.87
CA PRO A 69 -9.44 6.29 -1.24
C PRO A 69 -9.22 5.88 -2.69
N TYR A 70 -8.25 6.55 -3.32
CA TYR A 70 -7.86 6.35 -4.71
C TYR A 70 -6.35 6.34 -4.87
N ILE A 71 -5.90 5.77 -5.98
CA ILE A 71 -4.57 6.02 -6.55
C ILE A 71 -4.73 6.90 -7.78
N VAL A 72 -3.79 7.84 -7.95
CA VAL A 72 -3.79 8.78 -9.06
C VAL A 72 -2.41 8.86 -9.69
N LYS A 73 -2.34 8.93 -11.03
CA LYS A 73 -1.09 8.94 -11.79
C LYS A 73 -1.23 9.80 -13.03
N TRP A 74 -0.16 10.52 -13.37
CA TRP A 74 0.04 11.17 -14.66
C TRP A 74 1.24 10.52 -15.36
N ALA A 75 1.22 10.48 -16.69
CA ALA A 75 2.35 9.96 -17.45
C ALA A 75 3.63 10.78 -17.25
N SER A 76 3.49 12.11 -17.17
CA SER A 76 4.56 13.08 -16.90
C SER A 76 3.98 14.47 -16.68
N GLY A 77 4.79 15.40 -16.21
CA GLY A 77 4.45 16.81 -16.08
C GLY A 77 5.08 17.46 -14.86
N ASP A 78 4.83 18.76 -14.68
CA ASP A 78 5.24 19.45 -13.46
C ASP A 78 4.39 19.00 -12.27
N ASN A 79 5.03 18.77 -11.13
CA ASN A 79 4.35 18.36 -9.92
C ASN A 79 3.32 19.41 -9.49
N ILE A 80 2.21 18.96 -8.95
CA ILE A 80 1.19 19.85 -8.40
C ILE A 80 1.48 20.04 -6.92
N VAL A 81 1.99 21.21 -6.58
CA VAL A 81 2.26 21.61 -5.19
C VAL A 81 1.02 22.30 -4.65
N GLU A 82 0.58 21.89 -3.47
CA GLU A 82 -0.59 22.45 -2.78
C GLU A 82 -1.82 22.52 -3.69
N PRO A 83 -2.31 21.37 -4.20
CA PRO A 83 -3.41 21.34 -5.17
C PRO A 83 -4.62 22.08 -4.65
N MET A 84 -5.16 22.99 -5.49
CA MET A 84 -6.35 23.78 -5.17
C MET A 84 -7.55 23.23 -5.94
N PHE A 85 -8.61 22.91 -5.23
CA PHE A 85 -9.89 22.44 -5.75
C PHE A 85 -10.93 23.53 -5.65
N GLU A 86 -11.49 23.92 -6.77
CA GLU A 86 -12.47 24.99 -6.86
C GLU A 86 -13.90 24.48 -6.60
N GLN A 87 -14.69 25.29 -5.91
CA GLN A 87 -16.14 25.09 -5.74
C GLN A 87 -16.57 23.69 -5.22
N VAL A 88 -15.82 23.14 -4.30
CA VAL A 88 -16.14 21.82 -3.71
C VAL A 88 -17.18 21.94 -2.60
N LEU A 89 -17.86 20.83 -2.33
CA LEU A 89 -18.76 20.66 -1.19
C LEU A 89 -18.17 19.60 -0.26
N ILE A 90 -17.75 20.01 0.93
CA ILE A 90 -17.21 19.09 1.94
C ILE A 90 -18.29 18.11 2.38
N ASN A 91 -17.99 16.85 2.31
CA ASN A 91 -18.78 15.74 2.82
C ASN A 91 -17.97 15.03 3.91
N TYR A 92 -18.26 15.37 5.17
CA TYR A 92 -17.59 14.81 6.33
C TYR A 92 -18.49 13.83 7.05
N ASP A 93 -17.88 12.75 7.53
CA ASP A 93 -18.45 11.79 8.45
C ASP A 93 -17.31 11.32 9.37
N ALA A 94 -17.62 11.02 10.61
CA ALA A 94 -16.64 10.55 11.59
C ALA A 94 -16.12 9.13 11.29
N ALA A 95 -16.82 8.37 10.45
CA ALA A 95 -16.36 7.05 10.02
C ALA A 95 -15.10 7.15 9.14
N GLU A 96 -14.19 6.23 9.31
CA GLU A 96 -12.96 6.13 8.51
C GLU A 96 -13.30 5.95 7.02
N PRO A 97 -12.69 6.73 6.10
CA PRO A 97 -12.89 6.51 4.66
C PRO A 97 -12.20 5.22 4.23
N VAL A 98 -12.97 4.19 3.90
CA VAL A 98 -12.44 2.87 3.63
C VAL A 98 -13.16 2.17 2.47
N VAL A 99 -12.40 1.46 1.64
CA VAL A 99 -12.89 0.46 0.70
C VAL A 99 -12.36 -0.90 1.12
N THR A 100 -13.23 -1.84 1.41
CA THR A 100 -12.88 -3.22 1.77
C THR A 100 -13.15 -4.16 0.60
N VAL A 101 -12.25 -5.10 0.39
CA VAL A 101 -12.32 -6.12 -0.67
C VAL A 101 -11.89 -7.49 -0.13
N GLY A 102 -12.12 -8.56 -0.89
CA GLY A 102 -11.71 -9.91 -0.52
C GLY A 102 -12.36 -10.42 0.77
N SER A 103 -13.68 -10.28 0.89
CA SER A 103 -14.43 -10.61 2.13
C SER A 103 -13.86 -9.89 3.36
N GLU A 104 -13.53 -8.61 3.18
CA GLU A 104 -12.92 -7.73 4.19
C GLU A 104 -11.49 -8.09 4.60
N SER A 105 -10.80 -8.98 3.88
CA SER A 105 -9.40 -9.31 4.18
C SER A 105 -8.43 -8.16 3.89
N VAL A 106 -8.81 -7.24 3.01
CA VAL A 106 -8.06 -6.03 2.68
C VAL A 106 -8.92 -4.79 2.86
N ALA A 107 -8.38 -3.80 3.53
CA ALA A 107 -8.96 -2.46 3.63
C ALA A 107 -8.00 -1.46 2.97
N PHE A 108 -8.49 -0.72 1.96
CA PHE A 108 -7.84 0.46 1.42
C PHE A 108 -8.40 1.66 2.16
N VAL A 109 -7.59 2.29 2.99
CA VAL A 109 -8.01 3.25 4.02
C VAL A 109 -7.44 4.61 3.73
N GLY A 110 -8.31 5.60 3.55
CA GLY A 110 -7.93 7.01 3.43
C GLY A 110 -7.81 7.70 4.78
N SER A 111 -7.10 8.81 4.83
CA SER A 111 -7.05 9.66 6.02
C SER A 111 -7.06 11.14 5.66
N TYR A 112 -7.75 11.94 6.49
CA TYR A 112 -7.78 13.41 6.43
C TYR A 112 -6.81 14.04 7.44
N TRP A 113 -6.17 13.23 8.26
CA TRP A 113 -5.19 13.64 9.27
C TRP A 113 -3.93 12.79 9.16
N PRO A 114 -2.82 13.27 9.74
CA PRO A 114 -1.60 12.49 9.81
C PRO A 114 -1.81 11.18 10.59
N VAL A 115 -1.28 10.07 10.06
CA VAL A 115 -1.40 8.73 10.65
C VAL A 115 -0.04 8.27 11.13
N PRO A 116 0.13 8.00 12.43
CA PRO A 116 1.35 7.37 12.92
C PRO A 116 1.43 5.93 12.40
N LEU A 117 2.58 5.55 11.87
CA LEU A 117 2.92 4.21 11.44
C LEU A 117 4.07 3.70 12.27
N GLU A 118 3.93 2.51 12.81
CA GLU A 118 4.91 1.88 13.68
C GLU A 118 5.67 0.78 12.93
N ALA A 119 6.98 0.72 13.08
CA ALA A 119 7.82 -0.33 12.51
C ALA A 119 7.44 -1.75 13.00
N SER A 120 6.76 -1.84 14.14
CA SER A 120 6.22 -3.08 14.70
C SER A 120 4.98 -3.58 13.96
N ASP A 121 4.19 -2.71 13.31
CA ASP A 121 2.99 -3.07 12.55
C ASP A 121 3.37 -3.68 11.20
N LYS A 122 3.10 -4.97 11.04
CA LYS A 122 3.34 -5.73 9.81
C LYS A 122 2.06 -5.94 8.98
N THR A 123 0.98 -5.30 9.37
CA THR A 123 -0.33 -5.41 8.70
C THR A 123 -0.71 -4.17 7.91
N THR A 124 -0.05 -3.05 8.15
CA THR A 124 -0.28 -1.78 7.45
C THR A 124 0.81 -1.52 6.41
N PHE A 125 0.40 -1.23 5.19
CA PHE A 125 1.27 -0.99 4.05
C PHE A 125 0.98 0.38 3.45
N TYR A 126 2.02 1.05 2.97
CA TYR A 126 1.90 2.27 2.19
C TYR A 126 2.49 2.09 0.79
N LEU A 127 1.98 2.83 -0.18
CA LEU A 127 2.49 2.83 -1.54
C LEU A 127 3.72 3.73 -1.62
N GLY A 128 4.85 3.15 -1.98
CA GLY A 128 6.11 3.86 -2.18
C GLY A 128 6.22 4.52 -3.55
N SER A 129 7.25 5.36 -3.69
CA SER A 129 7.58 6.05 -4.96
C SER A 129 8.09 5.12 -6.06
N ASP A 130 8.25 3.84 -5.80
CA ASP A 130 8.61 2.78 -6.73
C ASP A 130 7.41 1.95 -7.21
N ASN A 131 6.18 2.37 -6.89
CA ASN A 131 4.91 1.67 -7.14
C ASN A 131 4.76 0.35 -6.38
N LYS A 132 5.52 0.13 -5.32
CA LYS A 132 5.41 -1.07 -4.48
C LYS A 132 4.79 -0.76 -3.13
N LEU A 133 4.27 -1.78 -2.49
CA LEU A 133 3.80 -1.67 -1.11
C LEU A 133 4.95 -1.97 -0.14
N HIS A 134 5.11 -1.06 0.81
CA HIS A 134 6.10 -1.14 1.87
C HIS A 134 5.43 -1.22 3.23
N ILE A 135 6.04 -1.96 4.16
CA ILE A 135 5.76 -1.81 5.59
C ILE A 135 6.72 -0.77 6.18
N PRO A 136 6.34 -0.08 7.26
CA PRO A 136 7.25 0.82 7.96
C PRO A 136 8.51 0.09 8.43
N SER A 137 9.70 0.59 8.08
CA SER A 137 10.98 0.14 8.62
C SER A 137 11.30 0.82 9.95
N ASP A 138 10.80 2.03 10.12
CA ASP A 138 10.96 2.88 11.28
C ASP A 138 9.61 3.54 11.61
N ASP A 139 9.46 4.03 12.84
CA ASP A 139 8.27 4.77 13.24
C ASP A 139 8.29 6.14 12.54
N PHE A 140 7.21 6.46 11.84
CA PHE A 140 7.03 7.77 11.23
C PHE A 140 5.55 8.15 11.12
N THR A 141 5.28 9.41 10.80
CA THR A 141 3.91 9.89 10.58
C THR A 141 3.65 10.05 9.10
N PHE A 142 2.69 9.28 8.58
CA PHE A 142 2.19 9.40 7.22
C PHE A 142 1.27 10.62 7.11
N SER A 143 1.46 11.43 6.09
CA SER A 143 0.75 12.70 5.95
C SER A 143 -0.75 12.56 5.69
N ALA A 144 -1.52 13.62 5.92
CA ALA A 144 -2.95 13.67 5.61
C ALA A 144 -3.24 13.58 4.11
N PHE A 145 -4.50 13.28 3.77
CA PHE A 145 -5.02 13.14 2.39
C PHE A 145 -4.34 12.06 1.56
N HIS A 146 -3.77 11.07 2.24
CA HIS A 146 -3.23 9.85 1.65
C HIS A 146 -4.15 8.65 1.87
N ALA A 147 -3.72 7.49 1.38
CA ALA A 147 -4.35 6.22 1.67
C ALA A 147 -3.32 5.12 1.91
N LEU A 148 -3.70 4.17 2.74
CA LEU A 148 -2.92 3.04 3.22
C LEU A 148 -3.67 1.74 2.93
N PHE A 149 -2.97 0.62 2.96
CA PHE A 149 -3.55 -0.72 2.87
C PHE A 149 -3.40 -1.42 4.21
N ARG A 150 -4.50 -1.97 4.73
CA ARG A 150 -4.48 -2.82 5.93
C ARG A 150 -4.91 -4.22 5.56
N LEU A 151 -4.14 -5.21 5.98
CA LEU A 151 -4.46 -6.62 5.82
C LEU A 151 -5.04 -7.17 7.14
N LYS A 152 -6.10 -7.96 7.00
CA LYS A 152 -6.63 -8.77 8.10
C LYS A 152 -6.19 -10.22 7.87
N GLY A 153 -5.42 -10.75 8.78
CA GLY A 153 -4.92 -12.14 8.74
C GLY A 153 -3.43 -12.25 8.39
N ASN A 154 -2.85 -13.37 8.80
CA ASN A 154 -1.39 -13.60 8.75
C ASN A 154 -0.98 -14.57 7.63
N ASP A 155 -1.89 -15.00 6.75
CA ASP A 155 -1.64 -16.09 5.80
C ASP A 155 -1.12 -15.60 4.43
N VAL A 156 -0.87 -14.28 4.30
CA VAL A 156 -0.38 -13.68 3.06
C VAL A 156 1.14 -13.75 3.03
N GLY A 157 1.69 -14.41 2.01
CA GLY A 157 3.14 -14.54 1.80
C GLY A 157 3.73 -13.38 1.03
N ALA A 158 3.03 -12.91 0.00
CA ALA A 158 3.42 -11.75 -0.79
C ALA A 158 2.18 -10.96 -1.21
N ILE A 159 2.34 -9.67 -1.43
CA ILE A 159 1.29 -8.82 -1.98
C ILE A 159 1.70 -8.41 -3.38
N ALA A 160 0.79 -8.56 -4.32
CA ALA A 160 0.95 -8.13 -5.69
C ALA A 160 -0.08 -7.03 -6.02
N LEU A 161 0.34 -6.02 -6.76
CA LEU A 161 -0.52 -4.96 -7.27
C LEU A 161 -0.73 -5.17 -8.77
N ASN A 162 -1.98 -5.27 -9.19
CA ASN A 162 -2.38 -5.34 -10.59
C ASN A 162 -3.13 -4.06 -10.95
N PHE A 163 -2.45 -3.14 -11.61
CA PHE A 163 -3.03 -1.89 -12.08
C PHE A 163 -3.75 -2.03 -13.43
N GLY A 164 -3.80 -3.23 -14.01
CA GLY A 164 -4.45 -3.48 -15.31
C GLY A 164 -3.64 -2.98 -16.52
N ASP A 165 -2.36 -2.72 -16.33
CA ASP A 165 -1.38 -2.32 -17.36
C ASP A 165 -0.63 -3.51 -17.97
N GLY A 166 -0.92 -4.73 -17.50
CA GLY A 166 -0.24 -5.97 -17.90
C GLY A 166 0.97 -6.32 -17.05
N GLU A 167 1.38 -5.42 -16.16
CA GLU A 167 2.48 -5.63 -15.22
C GLU A 167 1.96 -6.03 -13.84
N THR A 168 2.79 -6.74 -13.09
CA THR A 168 2.51 -7.10 -11.69
C THR A 168 3.63 -6.59 -10.80
N TYR A 169 3.28 -5.74 -9.86
CA TYR A 169 4.20 -5.15 -8.90
C TYR A 169 4.08 -5.88 -7.56
N TYR A 170 5.18 -6.38 -7.03
CA TYR A 170 5.20 -7.09 -5.75
C TYR A 170 5.63 -6.16 -4.62
N SER A 171 5.11 -6.42 -3.41
CA SER A 171 5.65 -5.80 -2.19
C SER A 171 7.12 -6.20 -2.02
N ASP A 172 7.93 -5.30 -1.47
CA ASP A 172 9.35 -5.58 -1.21
C ASP A 172 9.54 -6.63 -0.11
N ILE A 173 8.55 -6.81 0.74
CA ILE A 173 8.60 -7.74 1.86
C ILE A 173 7.73 -8.95 1.58
N VAL A 174 8.33 -10.11 1.76
CA VAL A 174 7.69 -11.40 1.66
C VAL A 174 7.54 -12.00 3.06
N HIS A 175 6.36 -12.47 3.39
CA HIS A 175 6.08 -13.14 4.64
C HIS A 175 6.16 -14.66 4.47
N MET A 176 7.09 -15.28 5.15
CA MET A 176 7.15 -16.73 5.32
C MET A 176 6.68 -17.09 6.73
N THR A 177 5.91 -18.15 6.87
CA THR A 177 5.33 -18.55 8.17
C THR A 177 5.41 -20.04 8.39
N ASP A 178 5.54 -20.45 9.64
CA ASP A 178 5.47 -21.88 10.04
C ASP A 178 4.07 -22.48 9.82
N ALA A 179 3.05 -21.64 9.63
CA ALA A 179 1.65 -22.08 9.55
C ALA A 179 1.24 -22.62 8.18
N ARG A 180 2.10 -22.54 7.15
CA ARG A 180 1.79 -23.00 5.80
C ARG A 180 3.02 -23.59 5.09
N ASP A 181 2.76 -24.29 3.97
CA ASP A 181 3.80 -24.65 3.01
C ASP A 181 4.27 -23.37 2.26
N ASN A 182 5.55 -23.04 2.39
CA ASN A 182 6.18 -21.93 1.69
C ASN A 182 6.85 -22.34 0.36
N GLY A 183 6.81 -23.62 -0.03
CA GLY A 183 7.55 -24.15 -1.19
C GLY A 183 7.21 -23.41 -2.49
N GLY A 184 5.93 -23.27 -2.83
CA GLY A 184 5.49 -22.56 -4.03
C GLY A 184 5.85 -21.06 -4.03
N LEU A 185 5.83 -20.41 -2.86
CA LEU A 185 6.27 -19.03 -2.72
C LEU A 185 7.78 -18.91 -2.98
N ILE A 186 8.59 -19.77 -2.37
CA ILE A 186 10.05 -19.81 -2.54
C ILE A 186 10.41 -20.05 -4.00
N GLU A 187 9.74 -20.98 -4.69
CA GLU A 187 9.96 -21.26 -6.11
C GLU A 187 9.63 -20.04 -6.98
N SER A 188 8.52 -19.34 -6.71
CA SER A 188 8.09 -18.14 -7.45
C SER A 188 9.05 -16.95 -7.30
N LEU A 189 9.83 -16.93 -6.21
CA LEU A 189 10.79 -15.88 -5.88
C LEU A 189 12.23 -16.27 -6.21
N ASN A 190 12.46 -17.46 -6.76
CA ASN A 190 13.81 -17.91 -7.08
C ASN A 190 14.54 -16.91 -8.00
N GLY A 191 15.74 -16.51 -7.60
CA GLY A 191 16.55 -15.51 -8.31
C GLY A 191 16.11 -14.04 -8.13
N LYS A 192 15.10 -13.76 -7.32
CA LYS A 192 14.67 -12.40 -6.98
C LYS A 192 15.28 -11.94 -5.66
N THR A 193 15.57 -10.63 -5.56
CA THR A 193 15.96 -10.00 -4.29
C THR A 193 14.70 -9.43 -3.63
N VAL A 194 14.42 -9.89 -2.43
CA VAL A 194 13.27 -9.47 -1.61
C VAL A 194 13.68 -9.42 -0.15
N ASP A 195 13.02 -8.57 0.63
CA ASP A 195 13.10 -8.64 2.09
C ASP A 195 12.15 -9.73 2.61
N VAL A 196 12.61 -10.52 3.56
CA VAL A 196 11.82 -11.62 4.11
C VAL A 196 11.53 -11.39 5.59
N CYS A 197 10.27 -11.46 5.94
CA CYS A 197 9.80 -11.49 7.33
C CYS A 197 9.32 -12.90 7.69
N LEU A 198 9.93 -13.51 8.71
CA LEU A 198 9.47 -14.80 9.24
C LEU A 198 8.37 -14.55 10.28
N LEU A 199 7.12 -14.77 9.88
CA LEU A 199 5.98 -14.61 10.78
C LEU A 199 5.81 -15.85 11.67
N ASN A 200 5.39 -15.60 12.91
CA ASN A 200 5.10 -16.62 13.91
C ASN A 200 6.31 -17.54 14.23
N ARG A 201 7.53 -17.06 13.92
CA ARG A 201 8.77 -17.78 14.22
C ARG A 201 9.58 -17.03 15.29
N PRO A 202 9.32 -17.26 16.58
CA PRO A 202 10.13 -16.65 17.63
C PRO A 202 11.53 -17.27 17.64
N LEU A 203 12.55 -16.44 17.72
CA LEU A 203 13.92 -16.85 18.05
C LEU A 203 14.19 -16.41 19.49
N TYR A 204 14.40 -17.40 20.36
CA TYR A 204 14.60 -17.16 21.79
C TYR A 204 16.03 -16.74 22.07
N LYS A 205 16.22 -15.66 22.80
CA LYS A 205 17.53 -15.14 23.25
C LYS A 205 17.76 -15.46 24.73
N ASP A 206 17.54 -16.69 25.11
CA ASP A 206 17.61 -17.21 26.48
C ASP A 206 18.84 -18.08 26.75
N GLY A 207 19.79 -18.13 25.81
CA GLY A 207 20.96 -19.00 25.89
C GLY A 207 20.73 -20.41 25.34
N SER A 208 19.51 -20.75 24.93
CA SER A 208 19.19 -22.03 24.29
C SER A 208 19.43 -21.99 22.78
N TRP A 209 19.63 -23.15 22.19
CA TRP A 209 19.78 -23.28 20.75
C TRP A 209 18.44 -23.18 20.03
N ASN A 210 18.42 -22.35 18.97
CA ASN A 210 17.29 -22.31 18.01
C ASN A 210 17.74 -22.98 16.72
N THR A 211 16.86 -23.78 16.10
CA THR A 211 17.10 -24.33 14.77
C THR A 211 16.48 -23.44 13.72
N ILE A 212 17.18 -23.18 12.63
CA ILE A 212 16.69 -22.41 11.51
C ILE A 212 17.20 -22.99 10.19
N CYS A 213 16.32 -23.08 9.19
CA CYS A 213 16.69 -23.39 7.82
C CYS A 213 16.07 -22.31 6.92
N LEU A 214 16.89 -21.62 6.15
CA LEU A 214 16.48 -20.52 5.28
C LEU A 214 16.74 -20.89 3.82
N PRO A 215 15.87 -20.50 2.88
CA PRO A 215 16.07 -20.72 1.44
C PRO A 215 16.99 -19.64 0.79
N PHE A 216 17.73 -18.90 1.60
CA PHE A 216 18.60 -17.79 1.16
C PHE A 216 19.78 -17.64 2.13
N ASP A 217 20.83 -16.99 1.63
CA ASP A 217 22.02 -16.69 2.43
C ASP A 217 21.79 -15.49 3.34
N VAL A 218 22.32 -15.56 4.57
CA VAL A 218 22.31 -14.44 5.52
C VAL A 218 23.71 -14.20 6.07
N THR A 219 24.04 -12.93 6.25
CA THR A 219 25.25 -12.53 6.96
C THR A 219 24.93 -12.22 8.42
N LEU A 220 25.44 -13.00 9.33
CA LEU A 220 25.32 -12.72 10.76
C LEU A 220 26.30 -11.59 11.14
N ARG A 221 25.77 -10.47 11.61
CA ARG A 221 26.58 -9.39 12.17
C ARG A 221 26.47 -9.43 13.67
N ASP A 222 27.59 -9.61 14.35
CA ASP A 222 27.66 -9.42 15.80
C ASP A 222 27.54 -7.89 16.07
N ARG A 223 26.38 -7.45 16.55
CA ARG A 223 26.25 -6.14 17.15
C ARG A 223 26.82 -6.23 18.56
N LYS A 224 28.10 -6.01 18.70
CA LYS A 224 28.64 -5.64 20.02
C LYS A 224 27.94 -4.35 20.46
N SER A 225 27.11 -4.49 21.46
CA SER A 225 26.48 -3.38 22.21
C SER A 225 27.50 -2.42 22.76
#